data_e1e21036a77516884be9fcd218c839e6
#
_entry.id   e1e21036a77516884be9fcd218c839e6
#
_cell.length_a   1.000
_cell.length_b   1.000
_cell.length_c   1.000
_cell.angle_alpha   90.00
_cell.angle_beta   90.00
_cell.angle_gamma   90.00
#
_symmetry.space_group_name_H-M   'P 1'
#
loop_
_entity.id
_entity.type
_entity.pdbx_description
1 polymer ?
#
loop_
_entity_poly.entity_id
_entity_poly.type
_entity_poly.pdbx_seq_one_letter_code
_entity_poly.pdbx_strand_id
1 'polypeptide(L)'
;GGNVMTVFKGYMRIMKKNTGLILLYLGIFFGVTMALQAAAGKETYTSYESEKIKIGVVDKDNGPLAEGLVKWLEGTHHVTMLEDDREKLQEELFYRNVEYIVVIPENFYESCMVNGESISVTKVPGSYSAYYVDQQLESCLNTMRTYLEAGFSKEEAAAAILDEKRGEVTMLDTDENNGTSGWLYYFRYIPYLFLALLCYVMGYVLMAFKKD
;
A
#
# COMPACT_ATOMS: atom_id res chain seq x y z
N GLY A 1 24.13 44.86 22.02
CA GLY A 1 22.68 44.69 21.84
C GLY A 1 22.01 45.61 20.83
N GLY A 2 22.64 46.72 20.42
CA GLY A 2 22.02 47.71 19.54
C GLY A 2 21.87 47.28 18.06
N ASN A 3 22.81 46.54 17.54
CA ASN A 3 22.84 46.19 16.11
C ASN A 3 21.75 45.23 15.67
N VAL A 4 21.40 44.22 16.49
CA VAL A 4 20.35 43.22 16.17
C VAL A 4 18.97 43.89 16.08
N MET A 5 18.70 44.83 16.98
CA MET A 5 17.43 45.58 17.01
C MET A 5 17.27 46.51 15.82
N THR A 6 18.36 47.04 15.29
CA THR A 6 18.36 47.90 14.09
C THR A 6 18.09 47.10 12.82
N VAL A 7 18.72 45.93 12.69
CA VAL A 7 18.48 44.98 11.58
C VAL A 7 17.03 44.50 11.58
N PHE A 8 16.49 44.11 12.74
CA PHE A 8 15.08 43.66 12.86
C PHE A 8 14.09 44.79 12.47
N LYS A 9 14.32 46.02 12.91
CA LYS A 9 13.50 47.17 12.51
C LYS A 9 13.59 47.46 11.03
N GLY A 10 14.75 47.31 10.40
CA GLY A 10 14.95 47.42 8.95
C GLY A 10 14.14 46.36 8.19
N TYR A 11 14.24 45.09 8.63
CA TYR A 11 13.48 43.99 8.08
C TYR A 11 11.96 44.22 8.15
N MET A 12 11.44 44.62 9.30
CA MET A 12 10.01 44.92 9.48
C MET A 12 9.54 46.09 8.61
N ARG A 13 10.39 47.07 8.35
CA ARG A 13 10.06 48.22 7.46
C ARG A 13 9.92 47.75 6.02
N ILE A 14 10.83 46.88 5.55
CA ILE A 14 10.78 46.30 4.20
C ILE A 14 9.54 45.43 4.06
N MET A 15 9.22 44.57 5.05
CA MET A 15 8.01 43.79 5.05
C MET A 15 6.74 44.65 4.94
N LYS A 16 6.65 45.72 5.73
CA LYS A 16 5.52 46.66 5.68
C LYS A 16 5.39 47.35 4.32
N LYS A 17 6.47 47.67 3.67
CA LYS A 17 6.44 48.28 2.32
C LYS A 17 5.93 47.35 1.25
N ASN A 18 6.12 46.03 1.44
CA ASN A 18 5.77 45.00 0.47
C ASN A 18 4.58 44.11 0.96
N THR A 19 3.80 44.60 1.92
CA THR A 19 2.68 43.87 2.51
C THR A 19 1.66 43.37 1.46
N GLY A 20 1.40 44.18 0.43
CA GLY A 20 0.46 43.79 -0.65
C GLY A 20 0.91 42.57 -1.42
N LEU A 21 2.23 42.47 -1.70
CA LEU A 21 2.80 41.33 -2.41
C LEU A 21 2.80 40.06 -1.52
N ILE A 22 3.11 40.22 -0.22
CA ILE A 22 3.07 39.16 0.75
C ILE A 22 1.66 38.61 0.92
N LEU A 23 0.65 39.51 1.02
CA LEU A 23 -0.77 39.13 1.09
C LEU A 23 -1.23 38.42 -0.18
N LEU A 24 -0.76 38.85 -1.36
CA LEU A 24 -1.09 38.19 -2.63
C LEU A 24 -0.59 36.72 -2.62
N TYR A 25 0.68 36.49 -2.24
CA TYR A 25 1.21 35.13 -2.16
C TYR A 25 0.54 34.30 -1.07
N LEU A 26 0.22 34.90 0.06
CA LEU A 26 -0.55 34.24 1.12
C LEU A 26 -1.95 33.84 0.61
N GLY A 27 -2.61 34.71 -0.14
CA GLY A 27 -3.90 34.42 -0.76
C GLY A 27 -3.84 33.27 -1.78
N ILE A 28 -2.81 33.27 -2.64
CA ILE A 28 -2.57 32.15 -3.57
C ILE A 28 -2.30 30.86 -2.79
N PHE A 29 -1.48 30.90 -1.74
CA PHE A 29 -1.18 29.75 -0.90
C PHE A 29 -2.45 29.14 -0.28
N PHE A 30 -3.28 29.96 0.35
CA PHE A 30 -4.55 29.47 0.92
C PHE A 30 -5.54 29.03 -0.15
N GLY A 31 -5.61 29.73 -1.28
CA GLY A 31 -6.49 29.35 -2.39
C GLY A 31 -6.13 28.00 -2.98
N VAL A 32 -4.86 27.75 -3.23
CA VAL A 32 -4.37 26.46 -3.75
C VAL A 32 -4.59 25.33 -2.73
N THR A 33 -4.29 25.57 -1.44
CA THR A 33 -4.52 24.55 -0.39
C THR A 33 -5.99 24.21 -0.23
N MET A 34 -6.89 25.19 -0.28
CA MET A 34 -8.34 24.93 -0.23
C MET A 34 -8.82 24.19 -1.48
N ALA A 35 -8.32 24.54 -2.66
CA ALA A 35 -8.68 23.85 -3.89
C ALA A 35 -8.21 22.38 -3.90
N LEU A 36 -6.97 22.12 -3.44
CA LEU A 36 -6.44 20.77 -3.28
C LEU A 36 -7.24 19.97 -2.25
N GLN A 37 -7.62 20.57 -1.14
CA GLN A 37 -8.45 19.91 -0.12
C GLN A 37 -9.85 19.58 -0.66
N ALA A 38 -10.48 20.48 -1.41
CA ALA A 38 -11.76 20.24 -2.03
C ALA A 38 -11.70 19.13 -3.10
N ALA A 39 -10.57 19.02 -3.82
CA ALA A 39 -10.34 17.97 -4.79
C ALA A 39 -10.04 16.62 -4.12
N ALA A 40 -9.21 16.60 -3.07
CA ALA A 40 -8.84 15.39 -2.33
C ALA A 40 -9.96 14.87 -1.42
N GLY A 41 -10.87 15.71 -0.97
CA GLY A 41 -11.96 15.34 -0.04
C GLY A 41 -13.03 14.40 -0.60
N LYS A 42 -12.88 13.91 -1.84
CA LYS A 42 -13.79 12.95 -2.47
C LYS A 42 -13.22 11.55 -2.64
N GLU A 43 -11.94 11.34 -2.34
CA GLU A 43 -11.40 9.98 -2.27
C GLU A 43 -11.77 9.38 -0.92
N THR A 44 -12.95 8.78 -0.90
CA THR A 44 -13.37 7.89 0.19
C THR A 44 -12.42 6.69 0.14
N TYR A 45 -11.52 6.58 1.08
CA TYR A 45 -10.79 5.32 1.36
C TYR A 45 -11.78 4.29 1.94
N THR A 46 -12.81 3.97 1.17
CA THR A 46 -13.76 2.91 1.48
C THR A 46 -13.15 1.63 0.96
N SER A 47 -12.67 0.82 1.87
CA SER A 47 -12.07 -0.49 1.72
C SER A 47 -10.67 -0.47 1.10
N TYR A 48 -9.72 -0.99 1.85
CA TYR A 48 -8.47 -1.51 1.33
C TYR A 48 -8.83 -2.75 0.48
N GLU A 49 -9.11 -2.56 -0.81
CA GLU A 49 -9.07 -3.66 -1.75
C GLU A 49 -7.61 -4.04 -1.92
N SER A 50 -7.25 -5.21 -1.42
CA SER A 50 -5.92 -5.73 -1.64
C SER A 50 -5.71 -5.87 -3.15
N GLU A 51 -4.67 -5.22 -3.66
CA GLU A 51 -4.33 -5.27 -5.08
C GLU A 51 -4.19 -6.72 -5.53
N LYS A 52 -4.98 -7.12 -6.53
CA LYS A 52 -4.93 -8.47 -7.07
C LYS A 52 -3.65 -8.67 -7.84
N ILE A 53 -2.84 -9.61 -7.39
CA ILE A 53 -1.53 -9.93 -7.95
C ILE A 53 -1.69 -11.06 -8.98
N LYS A 54 -0.83 -11.08 -9.97
CA LYS A 54 -0.77 -12.17 -10.95
C LYS A 54 0.06 -13.32 -10.38
N ILE A 55 -0.59 -14.45 -10.11
CA ILE A 55 0.02 -15.64 -9.51
C ILE A 55 0.01 -16.77 -10.54
N GLY A 56 1.19 -17.35 -10.78
CA GLY A 56 1.32 -18.62 -11.48
C GLY A 56 1.19 -19.79 -10.49
N VAL A 57 0.44 -20.80 -10.83
CA VAL A 57 0.32 -22.03 -10.01
C VAL A 57 0.70 -23.24 -10.86
N VAL A 58 1.62 -24.04 -10.29
CA VAL A 58 1.98 -25.35 -10.81
C VAL A 58 1.44 -26.37 -9.81
N ASP A 59 0.40 -27.11 -10.20
CA ASP A 59 -0.19 -28.14 -9.36
C ASP A 59 0.31 -29.52 -9.81
N LYS A 60 1.02 -30.22 -8.92
CA LYS A 60 1.54 -31.59 -9.13
C LYS A 60 0.72 -32.65 -8.39
N ASP A 61 -0.13 -32.24 -7.44
CA ASP A 61 -0.89 -33.15 -6.59
C ASP A 61 -2.25 -33.51 -7.18
N ASN A 62 -2.94 -32.55 -7.78
CA ASN A 62 -4.29 -32.67 -8.34
C ASN A 62 -5.29 -33.23 -7.33
N GLY A 63 -5.04 -33.09 -6.04
CA GLY A 63 -5.90 -33.56 -4.96
C GLY A 63 -6.90 -32.49 -4.49
N PRO A 64 -7.90 -32.87 -3.68
CA PRO A 64 -8.97 -31.96 -3.24
C PRO A 64 -8.45 -30.77 -2.44
N LEU A 65 -7.38 -30.93 -1.66
CA LEU A 65 -6.75 -29.82 -0.92
C LEU A 65 -6.00 -28.86 -1.88
N ALA A 66 -5.31 -29.39 -2.90
CA ALA A 66 -4.65 -28.60 -3.91
C ALA A 66 -5.67 -27.78 -4.72
N GLU A 67 -6.75 -28.42 -5.17
CA GLU A 67 -7.85 -27.71 -5.85
C GLU A 67 -8.48 -26.63 -4.95
N GLY A 68 -8.66 -26.91 -3.66
CA GLY A 68 -9.15 -25.94 -2.68
C GLY A 68 -8.25 -24.71 -2.59
N LEU A 69 -6.93 -24.93 -2.50
CA LEU A 69 -5.94 -23.87 -2.46
C LEU A 69 -5.95 -23.02 -3.75
N VAL A 70 -6.01 -23.67 -4.92
CA VAL A 70 -6.10 -22.97 -6.22
C VAL A 70 -7.35 -22.09 -6.27
N LYS A 71 -8.52 -22.62 -5.94
CA LYS A 71 -9.77 -21.85 -5.92
C LYS A 71 -9.72 -20.70 -4.92
N TRP A 72 -9.10 -20.91 -3.78
CA TRP A 72 -8.91 -19.85 -2.78
C TRP A 72 -8.02 -18.73 -3.34
N LEU A 73 -6.93 -19.07 -4.04
CA LEU A 73 -6.06 -18.10 -4.70
C LEU A 73 -6.81 -17.35 -5.83
N GLU A 74 -7.61 -18.03 -6.64
CA GLU A 74 -8.45 -17.42 -7.70
C GLU A 74 -9.46 -16.41 -7.15
N GLY A 75 -10.00 -16.66 -5.98
CA GLY A 75 -10.89 -15.73 -5.29
C GLY A 75 -10.20 -14.43 -4.87
N THR A 76 -8.86 -14.47 -4.68
CA THR A 76 -8.06 -13.36 -4.12
C THR A 76 -7.24 -12.64 -5.16
N HIS A 77 -6.70 -13.38 -6.11
CA HIS A 77 -5.68 -12.94 -7.05
C HIS A 77 -6.04 -13.35 -8.47
N HIS A 78 -5.24 -12.93 -9.43
CA HIS A 78 -5.34 -13.40 -10.81
C HIS A 78 -4.44 -14.63 -10.97
N VAL A 79 -5.05 -15.82 -11.01
CA VAL A 79 -4.33 -17.08 -11.11
C VAL A 79 -4.19 -17.52 -12.55
N THR A 80 -3.01 -17.99 -12.92
CA THR A 80 -2.70 -18.63 -14.20
C THR A 80 -2.06 -20.00 -13.92
N MET A 81 -2.65 -21.07 -14.42
CA MET A 81 -2.06 -22.40 -14.32
C MET A 81 -0.86 -22.49 -15.26
N LEU A 82 0.27 -22.96 -14.75
CA LEU A 82 1.54 -23.08 -15.46
C LEU A 82 1.99 -24.54 -15.49
N GLU A 83 2.71 -24.91 -16.55
CA GLU A 83 3.39 -26.20 -16.64
C GLU A 83 4.66 -26.19 -15.78
N ASP A 84 5.05 -27.37 -15.26
CA ASP A 84 6.29 -27.56 -14.52
C ASP A 84 7.51 -27.57 -15.45
N ASP A 85 7.80 -26.44 -16.07
CA ASP A 85 8.93 -26.21 -16.95
C ASP A 85 9.73 -25.02 -16.43
N ARG A 86 10.93 -25.30 -15.95
CA ARG A 86 11.77 -24.29 -15.30
C ARG A 86 12.09 -23.10 -16.20
N GLU A 87 12.29 -23.32 -17.49
CA GLU A 87 12.61 -22.24 -18.43
C GLU A 87 11.39 -21.35 -18.64
N LYS A 88 10.21 -21.95 -18.85
CA LYS A 88 8.94 -21.21 -18.97
C LYS A 88 8.60 -20.44 -17.71
N LEU A 89 8.76 -21.03 -16.53
CA LEU A 89 8.50 -20.37 -15.25
C LEU A 89 9.42 -19.15 -15.04
N GLN A 90 10.68 -19.25 -15.45
CA GLN A 90 11.60 -18.11 -15.40
C GLN A 90 11.22 -17.02 -16.38
N GLU A 91 10.78 -17.37 -17.59
CA GLU A 91 10.31 -16.41 -18.59
C GLU A 91 9.07 -15.66 -18.11
N GLU A 92 8.08 -16.36 -17.54
CA GLU A 92 6.86 -15.77 -17.00
C GLU A 92 7.14 -14.73 -15.89
N LEU A 93 8.09 -15.02 -15.00
CA LEU A 93 8.54 -14.06 -13.98
C LEU A 93 9.37 -12.92 -14.59
N PHE A 94 10.24 -13.21 -15.55
CA PHE A 94 11.11 -12.21 -16.17
C PHE A 94 10.30 -11.16 -16.94
N TYR A 95 9.32 -11.60 -17.72
CA TYR A 95 8.44 -10.70 -18.47
C TYR A 95 7.31 -10.10 -17.62
N ARG A 96 7.27 -10.44 -16.33
CA ARG A 96 6.22 -9.99 -15.38
C ARG A 96 4.80 -10.35 -15.84
N ASN A 97 4.65 -11.45 -16.55
CA ASN A 97 3.35 -12.04 -16.81
C ASN A 97 2.72 -12.54 -15.52
N VAL A 98 3.58 -13.10 -14.62
CA VAL A 98 3.25 -13.39 -13.22
C VAL A 98 4.30 -12.75 -12.29
N GLU A 99 3.90 -12.41 -11.09
CA GLU A 99 4.77 -11.80 -10.07
C GLU A 99 5.16 -12.78 -8.96
N TYR A 100 4.38 -13.85 -8.85
CA TYR A 100 4.53 -14.87 -7.83
C TYR A 100 4.17 -16.23 -8.42
N ILE A 101 4.96 -17.25 -8.13
CA ILE A 101 4.71 -18.64 -8.57
C ILE A 101 4.63 -19.52 -7.34
N VAL A 102 3.56 -20.31 -7.25
CA VAL A 102 3.36 -21.36 -6.23
C VAL A 102 3.50 -22.70 -6.91
N VAL A 103 4.33 -23.57 -6.36
CA VAL A 103 4.48 -24.95 -6.81
C VAL A 103 3.91 -25.86 -5.72
N ILE A 104 2.77 -26.45 -5.98
CA ILE A 104 2.13 -27.45 -5.10
C ILE A 104 2.85 -28.78 -5.35
N PRO A 105 3.48 -29.39 -4.32
CA PRO A 105 4.23 -30.62 -4.50
C PRO A 105 3.30 -31.84 -4.71
N GLU A 106 3.81 -32.88 -5.33
CA GLU A 106 3.21 -34.22 -5.25
C GLU A 106 3.04 -34.60 -3.78
N ASN A 107 1.97 -35.28 -3.40
CA ASN A 107 1.68 -35.59 -2.00
C ASN A 107 1.55 -34.35 -1.09
N PHE A 108 0.86 -33.32 -1.57
CA PHE A 108 0.64 -32.05 -0.85
C PHE A 108 0.13 -32.25 0.58
N TYR A 109 -0.79 -33.22 0.79
CA TYR A 109 -1.30 -33.52 2.12
C TYR A 109 -0.20 -33.98 3.08
N GLU A 110 0.64 -34.94 2.67
CA GLU A 110 1.68 -35.49 3.56
C GLU A 110 2.79 -34.49 3.79
N SER A 111 3.27 -33.85 2.73
CA SER A 111 4.37 -32.87 2.82
C SER A 111 3.99 -31.63 3.62
N CYS A 112 2.91 -30.95 3.20
CA CYS A 112 2.61 -29.64 3.76
C CYS A 112 1.66 -29.70 4.95
N MET A 113 0.72 -30.66 5.00
CA MET A 113 -0.26 -30.69 6.08
C MET A 113 0.24 -31.53 7.27
N VAL A 114 0.83 -32.70 7.03
CA VAL A 114 1.28 -33.61 8.09
C VAL A 114 2.70 -33.26 8.55
N ASN A 115 3.66 -33.16 7.62
CA ASN A 115 5.06 -32.89 7.94
C ASN A 115 5.34 -31.40 8.20
N GLY A 116 4.42 -30.51 7.85
CA GLY A 116 4.59 -29.07 8.05
C GLY A 116 5.63 -28.42 7.12
N GLU A 117 5.94 -29.07 5.99
CA GLU A 117 6.84 -28.50 5.00
C GLU A 117 6.22 -27.25 4.36
N SER A 118 7.08 -26.29 4.03
CA SER A 118 6.67 -25.08 3.33
C SER A 118 6.46 -25.35 1.85
N ILE A 119 5.42 -24.78 1.27
CA ILE A 119 5.19 -24.77 -0.18
C ILE A 119 6.36 -24.05 -0.87
N SER A 120 6.81 -24.60 -2.01
CA SER A 120 7.84 -23.97 -2.83
C SER A 120 7.26 -22.77 -3.57
N VAL A 121 7.87 -21.60 -3.34
CA VAL A 121 7.44 -20.35 -3.99
C VAL A 121 8.61 -19.66 -4.70
N THR A 122 8.32 -19.04 -5.83
CA THR A 122 9.28 -18.19 -6.52
C THR A 122 8.63 -16.84 -6.78
N LYS A 123 9.32 -15.76 -6.44
CA LYS A 123 8.78 -14.40 -6.49
C LYS A 123 9.76 -13.41 -7.05
N VAL A 124 9.25 -12.31 -7.57
CA VAL A 124 10.07 -11.19 -8.02
C VAL A 124 10.78 -10.55 -6.82
N PRO A 125 12.12 -10.42 -6.84
CA PRO A 125 12.85 -9.81 -5.74
C PRO A 125 12.41 -8.36 -5.46
N GLY A 126 12.21 -8.03 -4.18
CA GLY A 126 11.86 -6.68 -3.75
C GLY A 126 10.40 -6.28 -3.94
N SER A 127 9.52 -7.20 -4.32
CA SER A 127 8.08 -6.96 -4.41
C SER A 127 7.44 -7.02 -3.02
N TYR A 128 6.87 -5.90 -2.55
CA TYR A 128 6.10 -5.87 -1.29
C TYR A 128 4.81 -6.69 -1.38
N SER A 129 4.18 -6.70 -2.54
CA SER A 129 2.98 -7.49 -2.81
C SER A 129 3.24 -8.99 -2.66
N ALA A 130 4.41 -9.47 -3.08
CA ALA A 130 4.80 -10.87 -2.91
C ALA A 130 4.92 -11.31 -1.44
N TYR A 131 5.40 -10.44 -0.54
CA TYR A 131 5.42 -10.74 0.90
C TYR A 131 4.02 -10.84 1.50
N TYR A 132 3.09 -10.06 0.99
CA TYR A 132 1.70 -10.14 1.41
C TYR A 132 1.08 -11.48 1.00
N VAL A 133 1.36 -11.96 -0.22
CA VAL A 133 0.93 -13.29 -0.67
C VAL A 133 1.54 -14.40 0.18
N ASP A 134 2.82 -14.30 0.57
CA ASP A 134 3.44 -15.28 1.48
C ASP A 134 2.63 -15.43 2.77
N GLN A 135 2.27 -14.32 3.40
CA GLN A 135 1.51 -14.33 4.66
C GLN A 135 0.09 -14.88 4.47
N GLN A 136 -0.56 -14.54 3.37
CA GLN A 136 -1.88 -15.06 3.05
C GLN A 136 -1.84 -16.56 2.79
N LEU A 137 -0.84 -17.03 2.03
CA LEU A 137 -0.65 -18.44 1.72
C LEU A 137 -0.39 -19.23 3.01
N GLU A 138 0.50 -18.76 3.86
CA GLU A 138 0.80 -19.41 5.13
C GLU A 138 -0.40 -19.44 6.08
N SER A 139 -1.18 -18.36 6.14
CA SER A 139 -2.44 -18.32 6.88
C SER A 139 -3.43 -19.35 6.37
N CYS A 140 -3.60 -19.44 5.05
CA CYS A 140 -4.47 -20.44 4.42
C CYS A 140 -4.04 -21.88 4.73
N LEU A 141 -2.74 -22.18 4.62
CA LEU A 141 -2.18 -23.49 4.96
C LEU A 141 -2.39 -23.86 6.44
N ASN A 142 -2.18 -22.91 7.34
CA ASN A 142 -2.42 -23.10 8.76
C ASN A 142 -3.90 -23.33 9.07
N THR A 143 -4.80 -22.63 8.40
CA THR A 143 -6.24 -22.87 8.51
C THR A 143 -6.59 -24.27 8.04
N MET A 144 -6.09 -24.72 6.88
CA MET A 144 -6.28 -26.08 6.39
C MET A 144 -5.80 -27.12 7.41
N ARG A 145 -4.60 -26.94 7.98
CA ARG A 145 -4.05 -27.83 9.00
C ARG A 145 -4.96 -27.92 10.22
N THR A 146 -5.46 -26.78 10.68
CA THR A 146 -6.35 -26.71 11.84
C THR A 146 -7.64 -27.50 11.61
N TYR A 147 -8.26 -27.40 10.42
CA TYR A 147 -9.44 -28.20 10.10
C TYR A 147 -9.14 -29.69 10.04
N LEU A 148 -8.01 -30.08 9.42
CA LEU A 148 -7.59 -31.49 9.34
C LEU A 148 -7.28 -32.08 10.73
N GLU A 149 -6.61 -31.33 11.61
CA GLU A 149 -6.35 -31.70 12.99
C GLU A 149 -7.63 -31.82 13.82
N ALA A 150 -8.64 -31.02 13.50
CA ALA A 150 -9.97 -31.11 14.11
C ALA A 150 -10.80 -32.33 13.62
N GLY A 151 -10.26 -33.12 12.66
CA GLY A 151 -10.87 -34.34 12.17
C GLY A 151 -11.78 -34.17 10.95
N PHE A 152 -11.74 -33.03 10.28
CA PHE A 152 -12.44 -32.82 9.01
C PHE A 152 -11.79 -33.65 7.88
N SER A 153 -12.56 -34.05 6.89
CA SER A 153 -12.02 -34.66 5.67
C SER A 153 -11.26 -33.63 4.82
N LYS A 154 -10.49 -34.12 3.85
CA LYS A 154 -9.73 -33.26 2.93
C LYS A 154 -10.66 -32.34 2.13
N GLU A 155 -11.79 -32.85 1.70
CA GLU A 155 -12.82 -32.12 0.96
C GLU A 155 -13.50 -31.07 1.83
N GLU A 156 -13.80 -31.41 3.09
CA GLU A 156 -14.40 -30.46 4.03
C GLU A 156 -13.43 -29.34 4.41
N ALA A 157 -12.16 -29.66 4.65
CA ALA A 157 -11.13 -28.66 4.91
C ALA A 157 -10.92 -27.72 3.72
N ALA A 158 -10.91 -28.26 2.49
CA ALA A 158 -10.84 -27.47 1.27
C ALA A 158 -12.07 -26.55 1.07
N ALA A 159 -13.26 -27.04 1.41
CA ALA A 159 -14.48 -26.23 1.35
C ALA A 159 -14.50 -25.14 2.44
N ALA A 160 -14.04 -25.45 3.64
CA ALA A 160 -14.05 -24.53 4.77
C ALA A 160 -13.22 -23.27 4.50
N ILE A 161 -12.04 -23.38 3.87
CA ILE A 161 -11.21 -22.22 3.52
C ILE A 161 -11.87 -21.31 2.47
N LEU A 162 -12.74 -21.83 1.62
CA LEU A 162 -13.48 -21.04 0.63
C LEU A 162 -14.65 -20.28 1.26
N ASP A 163 -15.26 -20.86 2.32
CA ASP A 163 -16.37 -20.25 3.05
C ASP A 163 -15.90 -19.29 4.15
N GLU A 164 -14.61 -19.33 4.48
CA GLU A 164 -14.04 -18.42 5.45
C GLU A 164 -14.18 -16.99 4.90
N LYS A 165 -15.19 -16.28 5.40
CA LYS A 165 -15.35 -14.86 5.12
C LYS A 165 -14.08 -14.19 5.58
N ARG A 166 -13.28 -13.74 4.63
CA ARG A 166 -12.17 -12.81 4.92
C ARG A 166 -12.73 -11.74 5.82
N GLY A 167 -12.17 -11.64 7.01
CA GLY A 167 -12.55 -10.58 7.91
C GLY A 167 -12.45 -9.29 7.12
N GLU A 168 -13.60 -8.72 6.79
CA GLU A 168 -13.68 -7.39 6.23
C GLU A 168 -13.04 -6.50 7.29
N VAL A 169 -11.78 -6.12 7.02
CA VAL A 169 -11.09 -5.14 7.86
C VAL A 169 -11.79 -3.83 7.56
N THR A 170 -12.92 -3.64 8.24
CA THR A 170 -13.51 -2.31 8.32
C THR A 170 -12.51 -1.51 9.12
N MET A 171 -11.76 -0.62 8.46
CA MET A 171 -11.09 0.42 9.20
C MET A 171 -12.17 1.08 10.03
N LEU A 172 -12.09 0.95 11.35
CA LEU A 172 -12.91 1.72 12.25
C LEU A 172 -12.55 3.18 11.98
N ASP A 173 -13.35 3.80 11.12
CA ASP A 173 -13.34 5.23 10.94
C ASP A 173 -13.81 5.77 12.30
N THR A 174 -12.85 6.11 13.16
CA THR A 174 -13.12 6.61 14.51
C THR A 174 -13.84 7.95 14.50
N ASP A 175 -14.05 8.52 13.34
CA ASP A 175 -14.81 9.74 13.16
C ASP A 175 -15.90 9.55 12.11
N GLU A 176 -17.15 9.43 12.57
CA GLU A 176 -18.38 9.59 11.79
C GLU A 176 -18.48 10.96 11.08
N ASN A 177 -17.45 11.78 11.22
CA ASN A 177 -17.32 13.06 10.54
C ASN A 177 -16.35 12.95 9.37
N ASN A 178 -16.90 12.90 8.18
CA ASN A 178 -16.33 12.98 6.84
C ASN A 178 -15.26 14.08 6.58
N GLY A 179 -14.54 14.53 7.58
CA GLY A 179 -13.56 15.62 7.48
C GLY A 179 -12.09 15.22 7.70
N THR A 180 -11.82 14.02 8.25
CA THR A 180 -10.47 13.69 8.76
C THR A 180 -9.50 13.37 7.64
N SER A 181 -9.92 12.80 6.55
CA SER A 181 -9.02 12.43 5.45
C SER A 181 -8.47 13.67 4.73
N GLY A 182 -9.28 14.73 4.57
CA GLY A 182 -8.85 16.02 4.03
C GLY A 182 -7.83 16.72 4.93
N TRP A 183 -8.00 16.64 6.27
CA TRP A 183 -7.08 17.22 7.24
C TRP A 183 -5.73 16.51 7.27
N LEU A 184 -5.68 15.18 7.16
CA LEU A 184 -4.43 14.40 7.10
C LEU A 184 -3.60 14.77 5.86
N TYR A 185 -4.26 14.94 4.72
CA TYR A 185 -3.61 15.39 3.50
C TYR A 185 -3.07 16.82 3.65
N TYR A 186 -3.83 17.70 4.26
CA TYR A 186 -3.46 19.06 4.58
C TYR A 186 -2.21 19.12 5.47
N PHE A 187 -2.16 18.36 6.58
CA PHE A 187 -1.00 18.30 7.48
C PHE A 187 0.25 17.71 6.81
N ARG A 188 0.08 16.85 5.83
CA ARG A 188 1.21 16.25 5.09
C ARG A 188 1.90 17.26 4.17
N TYR A 189 1.17 18.14 3.52
CA TYR A 189 1.70 19.05 2.50
C TYR A 189 1.91 20.49 2.98
N ILE A 190 1.22 20.92 4.02
CA ILE A 190 1.35 22.26 4.58
C ILE A 190 2.79 22.64 4.97
N PRO A 191 3.60 21.77 5.60
CA PRO A 191 4.96 22.11 5.98
C PRO A 191 5.83 22.46 4.77
N TYR A 192 5.66 21.74 3.66
CA TYR A 192 6.41 21.99 2.42
C TYR A 192 6.02 23.31 1.76
N LEU A 193 4.73 23.59 1.70
CA LEU A 193 4.21 24.83 1.14
C LEU A 193 4.60 26.03 2.01
N PHE A 194 4.57 25.88 3.33
CA PHE A 194 5.02 26.91 4.26
C PHE A 194 6.52 27.19 4.15
N LEU A 195 7.34 26.13 4.00
CA LEU A 195 8.77 26.26 3.76
C LEU A 195 9.06 27.00 2.45
N ALA A 196 8.35 26.66 1.37
CA ALA A 196 8.49 27.36 0.08
C ALA A 196 8.13 28.84 0.20
N LEU A 197 7.06 29.18 0.92
CA LEU A 197 6.67 30.56 1.20
C LEU A 197 7.75 31.31 1.97
N LEU A 198 8.32 30.71 3.03
CA LEU A 198 9.40 31.29 3.81
C LEU A 198 10.63 31.55 2.95
N CYS A 199 11.06 30.59 2.13
CA CYS A 199 12.19 30.73 1.22
C CYS A 199 11.96 31.87 0.23
N TYR A 200 10.75 32.00 -0.31
CA TYR A 200 10.40 33.08 -1.23
C TYR A 200 10.46 34.44 -0.56
N VAL A 201 9.85 34.59 0.64
CA VAL A 201 9.87 35.84 1.40
C VAL A 201 11.31 36.25 1.78
N MET A 202 12.11 35.27 2.24
CA MET A 202 13.54 35.53 2.56
C MET A 202 14.33 35.93 1.32
N GLY A 203 14.16 35.24 0.19
CA GLY A 203 14.80 35.57 -1.08
C GLY A 203 14.46 36.98 -1.54
N TYR A 204 13.20 37.38 -1.43
CA TYR A 204 12.74 38.73 -1.79
C TYR A 204 13.35 39.80 -0.90
N VAL A 205 13.40 39.57 0.42
CA VAL A 205 14.02 40.49 1.37
C VAL A 205 15.53 40.64 1.09
N LEU A 206 16.23 39.54 0.80
CA LEU A 206 17.66 39.55 0.45
C LEU A 206 17.93 40.36 -0.85
N MET A 207 17.08 40.19 -1.87
CA MET A 207 17.19 40.97 -3.11
C MET A 207 16.93 42.45 -2.89
N ALA A 208 15.98 42.80 -2.01
CA ALA A 208 15.73 44.19 -1.65
C ALA A 208 16.91 44.84 -0.92
N PHE A 209 17.62 44.09 -0.06
CA PHE A 209 18.84 44.55 0.62
C PHE A 209 20.03 44.74 -0.35
N LYS A 210 20.09 44.02 -1.45
CA LYS A 210 21.18 44.11 -2.44
C LYS A 210 21.00 45.29 -3.39
N LYS A 211 19.83 45.92 -3.43
CA LYS A 211 19.50 47.02 -4.36
C LYS A 211 19.68 48.43 -3.77
N ASP A 212 19.88 48.50 -2.45
CA ASP A 212 20.28 49.68 -1.69
C ASP A 212 21.79 49.64 -1.42
#